data_693a63ac6cdd6f46a006aa8d5e616537
#
_entry.id   693a63ac6cdd6f46a006aa8d5e616537
#
_cell.length_a   1.000
_cell.length_b   1.000
_cell.length_c   1.000
_cell.angle_alpha   90.00
_cell.angle_beta   90.00
_cell.angle_gamma   90.00
#
_symmetry.space_group_name_H-M   'P 1'
#
loop_
_entity.id
_entity.type
_entity.pdbx_description
1 polymer ?
#
loop_
_entity_poly.entity_id
_entity_poly.type
_entity_poly.pdbx_seq_one_letter_code
_entity_poly.pdbx_strand_id
1 'polypeptide(L)'
;MPARHTRLLRLTIAMVIVFGTALLVTAPAFAEDPQEVVFTFKDHKIIPNKLKLPSGKKFRFIIKNEDASAEEFESLRLNREKVVPAGGQIVLLVGPLSPGVYDYFGDFHSETTQGELTVE
;
A
#
# COMPACT_ATOMS: atom_id res chain seq x y z
N MET A 1 61.41 69.33 -19.21
CA MET A 1 60.65 68.67 -18.11
C MET A 1 59.98 67.43 -18.63
N PRO A 2 60.31 66.24 -18.22
CA PRO A 2 59.67 65.05 -18.75
C PRO A 2 58.32 64.81 -18.04
N ALA A 3 57.27 64.65 -18.82
CA ALA A 3 55.98 64.34 -18.32
C ALA A 3 55.92 62.84 -17.80
N ARG A 4 55.59 62.71 -16.56
CA ARG A 4 55.34 61.37 -15.99
C ARG A 4 53.99 60.82 -16.47
N HIS A 5 54.05 59.83 -17.31
CA HIS A 5 52.85 59.06 -17.67
C HIS A 5 52.58 58.07 -16.55
N THR A 6 51.62 58.37 -15.69
CA THR A 6 51.03 57.43 -14.74
C THR A 6 50.15 56.43 -15.51
N ARG A 7 50.65 55.23 -15.66
CA ARG A 7 49.82 54.12 -16.21
C ARG A 7 48.87 53.63 -15.10
N LEU A 8 47.58 53.95 -15.26
CA LEU A 8 46.52 53.36 -14.43
C LEU A 8 46.39 51.87 -14.82
N LEU A 9 46.79 51.00 -13.91
CA LEU A 9 46.57 49.57 -14.01
C LEU A 9 45.10 49.30 -13.72
N ARG A 10 44.30 49.06 -14.77
CA ARG A 10 42.90 48.62 -14.59
C ARG A 10 42.92 47.16 -14.20
N LEU A 11 42.66 46.88 -12.91
CA LEU A 11 42.44 45.54 -12.41
C LEU A 11 41.01 45.12 -12.76
N THR A 12 40.86 44.34 -13.83
CA THR A 12 39.58 43.68 -14.15
C THR A 12 39.42 42.49 -13.24
N ILE A 13 38.57 42.61 -12.22
CA ILE A 13 38.16 41.48 -11.39
C ILE A 13 37.16 40.67 -12.22
N ALA A 14 37.62 39.55 -12.74
CA ALA A 14 36.73 38.58 -13.35
C ALA A 14 35.96 37.82 -12.25
N MET A 15 34.70 38.17 -12.10
CA MET A 15 33.80 37.49 -11.18
C MET A 15 33.40 36.10 -11.80
N VAL A 16 34.07 35.06 -11.31
CA VAL A 16 33.71 33.68 -11.70
C VAL A 16 32.46 33.29 -10.94
N ILE A 17 31.32 33.33 -11.61
CA ILE A 17 30.07 32.80 -11.08
C ILE A 17 30.13 31.29 -11.22
N VAL A 18 30.42 30.60 -10.13
CA VAL A 18 30.32 29.15 -10.05
C VAL A 18 28.83 28.80 -9.93
N PHE A 19 28.21 28.43 -11.03
CA PHE A 19 26.90 27.80 -11.01
C PHE A 19 27.03 26.39 -10.38
N GLY A 20 26.81 26.31 -9.09
CA GLY A 20 26.66 25.02 -8.42
C GLY A 20 25.38 24.36 -8.92
N THR A 21 25.48 23.38 -9.83
CA THR A 21 24.38 22.51 -10.14
C THR A 21 24.11 21.63 -8.92
N ALA A 22 23.08 21.97 -8.14
CA ALA A 22 22.59 21.10 -7.09
C ALA A 22 22.00 19.85 -7.75
N LEU A 23 22.72 18.73 -7.68
CA LEU A 23 22.22 17.43 -8.09
C LEU A 23 21.16 17.04 -7.05
N LEU A 24 19.87 17.16 -7.42
CA LEU A 24 18.77 16.60 -6.65
C LEU A 24 18.88 15.09 -6.75
N VAL A 25 19.51 14.46 -5.77
CA VAL A 25 19.47 13.01 -5.62
C VAL A 25 18.10 12.66 -5.07
N THR A 26 17.19 12.26 -5.96
CA THR A 26 15.91 11.69 -5.53
C THR A 26 16.21 10.29 -5.02
N ALA A 27 16.05 10.08 -3.71
CA ALA A 27 16.09 8.74 -3.14
C ALA A 27 14.96 7.89 -3.76
N PRO A 28 15.22 6.61 -4.12
CA PRO A 28 14.15 5.74 -4.59
C PRO A 28 13.08 5.63 -3.52
N ALA A 29 11.82 5.97 -3.87
CA ALA A 29 10.70 5.74 -3.00
C ALA A 29 10.48 4.22 -2.90
N PHE A 30 10.78 3.63 -1.73
CA PHE A 30 10.40 2.24 -1.46
C PHE A 30 8.87 2.21 -1.31
N ALA A 31 8.21 1.34 -2.09
CA ALA A 31 6.80 1.05 -1.88
C ALA A 31 6.64 0.45 -0.48
N GLU A 32 5.66 0.94 0.29
CA GLU A 32 5.31 0.33 1.58
C GLU A 32 4.87 -1.11 1.36
N ASP A 33 5.29 -2.03 2.23
CA ASP A 33 4.76 -3.39 2.26
C ASP A 33 3.24 -3.35 2.53
N PRO A 34 2.44 -4.18 1.86
CA PRO A 34 1.02 -4.26 2.12
C PRO A 34 0.74 -4.58 3.58
N GLN A 35 -0.17 -3.83 4.20
CA GLN A 35 -0.63 -4.13 5.56
C GLN A 35 -1.35 -5.47 5.60
N GLU A 36 -1.02 -6.29 6.60
CA GLU A 36 -1.68 -7.59 6.78
C GLU A 36 -3.00 -7.45 7.51
N VAL A 37 -4.00 -8.17 7.03
CA VAL A 37 -5.31 -8.31 7.67
C VAL A 37 -5.64 -9.80 7.72
N VAL A 38 -5.93 -10.31 8.91
CA VAL A 38 -6.19 -11.73 9.12
C VAL A 38 -7.68 -11.97 9.26
N PHE A 39 -8.20 -12.90 8.46
CA PHE A 39 -9.54 -13.47 8.59
C PHE A 39 -9.42 -14.93 9.01
N THR A 40 -10.34 -15.39 9.84
CA THR A 40 -10.37 -16.78 10.28
C THR A 40 -11.77 -17.36 10.13
N PHE A 41 -11.86 -18.46 9.41
CA PHE A 41 -13.05 -19.33 9.45
C PHE A 41 -12.92 -20.28 10.62
N LYS A 42 -13.90 -20.23 11.52
CA LYS A 42 -13.98 -21.11 12.68
C LYS A 42 -15.42 -21.35 13.06
N ASP A 43 -15.78 -22.61 13.30
CA ASP A 43 -17.12 -23.02 13.64
C ASP A 43 -18.16 -22.49 12.63
N HIS A 44 -17.84 -22.52 11.35
CA HIS A 44 -18.65 -22.00 10.23
C HIS A 44 -19.03 -20.52 10.43
N LYS A 45 -18.12 -19.73 10.99
CA LYS A 45 -18.21 -18.29 11.11
C LYS A 45 -16.94 -17.64 10.58
N ILE A 46 -17.00 -16.37 10.24
CA ILE A 46 -15.83 -15.58 9.86
C ILE A 46 -15.49 -14.53 10.92
N ILE A 47 -14.23 -14.45 11.28
CA ILE A 47 -13.70 -13.51 12.26
C ILE A 47 -12.54 -12.73 11.64
N PRO A 48 -12.59 -11.38 11.62
CA PRO A 48 -13.69 -10.53 12.03
C PRO A 48 -14.85 -10.56 11.03
N ASN A 49 -16.06 -10.30 11.50
CA ASN A 49 -17.22 -10.14 10.62
C ASN A 49 -17.55 -8.66 10.32
N LYS A 50 -16.86 -7.74 10.97
CA LYS A 50 -16.87 -6.31 10.68
C LYS A 50 -15.50 -5.72 10.91
N LEU A 51 -15.00 -4.95 9.96
CA LEU A 51 -13.77 -4.20 10.12
C LEU A 51 -13.78 -2.94 9.27
N LYS A 52 -12.90 -2.01 9.64
CA LYS A 52 -12.66 -0.79 8.89
C LYS A 52 -11.21 -0.74 8.44
N LEU A 53 -11.00 -0.34 7.19
CA LEU A 53 -9.67 -0.15 6.63
C LEU A 53 -9.58 1.21 5.94
N PRO A 54 -8.40 1.82 5.90
CA PRO A 54 -8.19 3.08 5.18
C PRO A 54 -8.26 2.86 3.67
N SER A 55 -8.79 3.85 2.95
CA SER A 55 -8.79 3.87 1.49
C SER A 55 -7.39 4.12 0.91
N GLY A 56 -7.19 3.73 -0.33
CA GLY A 56 -5.99 4.04 -1.10
C GLY A 56 -4.75 3.25 -0.74
N LYS A 57 -4.86 2.23 0.10
CA LYS A 57 -3.75 1.36 0.51
C LYS A 57 -3.90 -0.05 -0.01
N LYS A 58 -2.77 -0.73 -0.19
CA LYS A 58 -2.73 -2.16 -0.51
C LYS A 58 -2.73 -2.98 0.78
N PHE A 59 -3.44 -4.10 0.73
CA PHE A 59 -3.54 -5.04 1.84
C PHE A 59 -3.15 -6.45 1.40
N ARG A 60 -2.63 -7.21 2.36
CA ARG A 60 -2.44 -8.65 2.26
C ARG A 60 -3.46 -9.30 3.19
N PHE A 61 -4.50 -9.88 2.62
CA PHE A 61 -5.47 -10.64 3.38
C PHE A 61 -4.95 -12.06 3.58
N ILE A 62 -4.75 -12.43 4.83
CA ILE A 62 -4.41 -13.80 5.23
C ILE A 62 -5.69 -14.45 5.73
N ILE A 63 -6.17 -15.45 5.03
CA ILE A 63 -7.43 -16.10 5.35
C ILE A 63 -7.12 -17.51 5.82
N LYS A 64 -7.35 -17.74 7.10
CA LYS A 64 -7.13 -19.02 7.78
C LYS A 64 -8.45 -19.78 7.89
N ASN A 65 -8.36 -21.09 7.75
CA ASN A 65 -9.50 -21.99 7.98
C ASN A 65 -9.15 -22.95 9.11
N GLU A 66 -9.75 -22.75 10.27
CA GLU A 66 -9.57 -23.59 11.45
C GLU A 66 -10.61 -24.71 11.55
N ASP A 67 -11.48 -24.85 10.54
CA ASP A 67 -12.48 -25.91 10.49
C ASP A 67 -11.94 -27.18 9.83
N ALA A 68 -12.62 -28.27 10.07
CA ALA A 68 -12.27 -29.57 9.51
C ALA A 68 -12.76 -29.78 8.07
N SER A 69 -13.51 -28.82 7.53
CA SER A 69 -13.96 -28.79 6.14
C SER A 69 -13.44 -27.59 5.39
N ALA A 70 -13.30 -27.69 4.08
CA ALA A 70 -12.92 -26.56 3.24
C ALA A 70 -13.96 -25.43 3.30
N GLU A 71 -13.51 -24.20 3.08
CA GLU A 71 -14.36 -23.04 2.92
C GLU A 71 -13.91 -22.23 1.71
N GLU A 72 -14.81 -21.46 1.12
CA GLU A 72 -14.47 -20.58 0.02
C GLU A 72 -14.67 -19.12 0.43
N PHE A 73 -13.58 -18.36 0.50
CA PHE A 73 -13.66 -16.92 0.73
C PHE A 73 -14.14 -16.24 -0.55
N GLU A 74 -15.22 -15.47 -0.45
CA GLU A 74 -15.76 -14.73 -1.57
C GLU A 74 -16.14 -13.31 -1.20
N SER A 75 -15.86 -12.38 -2.10
CA SER A 75 -16.35 -11.01 -2.08
C SER A 75 -16.59 -10.56 -3.51
N LEU A 76 -17.84 -10.32 -3.85
CA LEU A 76 -18.20 -9.84 -5.19
C LEU A 76 -17.64 -8.45 -5.47
N ARG A 77 -17.71 -7.56 -4.50
CA ARG A 77 -17.21 -6.18 -4.67
C ARG A 77 -15.69 -6.09 -4.70
N LEU A 78 -14.99 -6.98 -4.01
CA LEU A 78 -13.53 -7.10 -4.11
C LEU A 78 -13.10 -7.85 -5.36
N ASN A 79 -14.01 -8.53 -6.02
CA ASN A 79 -13.73 -9.45 -7.13
C ASN A 79 -12.69 -10.49 -6.72
N ARG A 80 -12.93 -11.15 -5.60
CA ARG A 80 -12.08 -12.21 -5.06
C ARG A 80 -12.89 -13.43 -4.68
N GLU A 81 -12.36 -14.57 -5.04
CA GLU A 81 -12.93 -15.89 -4.76
C GLU A 81 -11.79 -16.90 -4.66
N LYS A 82 -11.68 -17.58 -3.54
CA LYS A 82 -10.64 -18.61 -3.36
C LYS A 82 -10.99 -19.60 -2.27
N VAL A 83 -10.80 -20.88 -2.57
CA VAL A 83 -10.97 -21.97 -1.61
C VAL A 83 -9.82 -21.96 -0.59
N VAL A 84 -10.18 -22.07 0.67
CA VAL A 84 -9.27 -22.23 1.79
C VAL A 84 -9.39 -23.67 2.29
N PRO A 85 -8.36 -24.50 2.12
CA PRO A 85 -8.45 -25.90 2.55
C PRO A 85 -8.71 -26.03 4.06
N ALA A 86 -9.30 -27.12 4.49
CA ALA A 86 -9.47 -27.44 5.91
C ALA A 86 -8.11 -27.34 6.64
N GLY A 87 -8.07 -26.61 7.74
CA GLY A 87 -6.85 -26.39 8.52
C GLY A 87 -5.74 -25.60 7.82
N GLY A 88 -6.01 -25.06 6.63
CA GLY A 88 -5.05 -24.32 5.82
C GLY A 88 -5.25 -22.80 5.85
N GLN A 89 -4.51 -22.13 5.01
CA GLN A 89 -4.64 -20.69 4.80
C GLN A 89 -4.29 -20.30 3.38
N ILE A 90 -4.80 -19.15 2.96
CA ILE A 90 -4.48 -18.52 1.67
C ILE A 90 -4.10 -17.07 1.90
N VAL A 91 -3.46 -16.47 0.90
CA VAL A 91 -3.14 -15.03 0.86
C VAL A 91 -3.76 -14.41 -0.37
N LEU A 92 -4.46 -13.30 -0.18
CA LEU A 92 -4.99 -12.48 -1.25
C LEU A 92 -4.41 -11.07 -1.16
N LEU A 93 -3.91 -10.54 -2.28
CA LEU A 93 -3.53 -9.14 -2.38
C LEU A 93 -4.75 -8.33 -2.80
N VAL A 94 -5.09 -7.30 -2.03
CA VAL A 94 -6.29 -6.50 -2.20
C VAL A 94 -5.96 -5.02 -2.18
N GLY A 95 -6.59 -4.26 -3.04
CA GLY A 95 -6.44 -2.80 -3.09
C GLY A 95 -5.41 -2.30 -4.12
N PRO A 96 -5.26 -0.98 -4.18
CA PRO A 96 -5.93 0.04 -3.37
C PRO A 96 -7.44 0.05 -3.53
N LEU A 97 -8.18 0.29 -2.44
CA LEU A 97 -9.64 0.33 -2.42
C LEU A 97 -10.16 1.76 -2.30
N SER A 98 -11.23 2.04 -3.02
CA SER A 98 -12.01 3.26 -2.85
C SER A 98 -12.88 3.19 -1.60
N PRO A 99 -13.24 4.34 -0.99
CA PRO A 99 -14.21 4.36 0.09
C PRO A 99 -15.51 3.64 -0.29
N GLY A 100 -16.05 2.87 0.64
CA GLY A 100 -17.28 2.11 0.43
C GLY A 100 -17.39 0.91 1.34
N VAL A 101 -18.45 0.14 1.13
CA VAL A 101 -18.74 -1.08 1.88
C VAL A 101 -18.52 -2.29 0.95
N TYR A 102 -17.77 -3.25 1.43
CA TYR A 102 -17.41 -4.46 0.70
C TYR A 102 -17.81 -5.68 1.54
N ASP A 103 -18.86 -6.36 1.12
CA ASP A 103 -19.29 -7.59 1.77
C ASP A 103 -18.36 -8.74 1.43
N TYR A 104 -18.16 -9.64 2.36
CA TYR A 104 -17.42 -10.88 2.18
C TYR A 104 -18.10 -12.02 2.94
N PHE A 105 -17.88 -13.22 2.51
CA PHE A 105 -18.52 -14.41 3.10
C PHE A 105 -17.76 -15.68 2.76
N GLY A 106 -18.11 -16.76 3.44
CA GLY A 106 -17.71 -18.11 3.06
C GLY A 106 -18.81 -18.77 2.26
N ASP A 107 -18.57 -19.05 0.99
CA ASP A 107 -19.62 -19.53 0.08
C ASP A 107 -20.15 -20.92 0.46
N PHE A 108 -19.33 -21.78 1.06
CA PHE A 108 -19.75 -23.10 1.48
C PHE A 108 -20.66 -23.09 2.73
N HIS A 109 -20.66 -21.99 3.48
CA HIS A 109 -21.49 -21.78 4.66
C HIS A 109 -21.98 -20.34 4.72
N SER A 110 -22.59 -19.86 3.62
CA SER A 110 -22.90 -18.44 3.43
C SER A 110 -23.86 -17.86 4.46
N GLU A 111 -24.71 -18.66 5.08
CA GLU A 111 -25.67 -18.19 6.07
C GLU A 111 -25.02 -17.75 7.41
N THR A 112 -23.85 -18.30 7.74
CA THR A 112 -23.18 -18.08 9.01
C THR A 112 -21.84 -17.34 8.92
N THR A 113 -21.30 -17.18 7.71
CA THR A 113 -19.97 -16.63 7.44
C THR A 113 -20.00 -15.23 6.81
N GLN A 114 -21.03 -14.45 7.06
CA GLN A 114 -21.14 -13.12 6.45
C GLN A 114 -20.35 -12.07 7.23
N GLY A 115 -19.66 -11.21 6.49
CA GLY A 115 -18.91 -10.09 7.03
C GLY A 115 -18.99 -8.84 6.16
N GLU A 116 -18.55 -7.73 6.73
CA GLU A 116 -18.58 -6.42 6.09
C GLU A 116 -17.29 -5.66 6.37
N LEU A 117 -16.66 -5.20 5.30
CA LEU A 117 -15.52 -4.31 5.34
C LEU A 117 -15.98 -2.90 4.94
N THR A 118 -15.75 -1.92 5.81
CA THR A 118 -15.93 -0.50 5.49
C THR A 118 -14.57 0.12 5.19
N VAL A 119 -14.46 0.74 4.04
CA VAL A 119 -13.27 1.48 3.60
C VAL A 119 -13.60 2.97 3.63
N GLU A 120 -12.78 3.74 4.33
CA GLU A 120 -12.97 5.19 4.51
C GLU A 120 -11.67 6.01 4.49
#